data_feb3c0e85c43b2a9f53302a7f4a9ba35
#
_entry.id   feb3c0e85c43b2a9f53302a7f4a9ba35
#
_cell.length_a   1.000
_cell.length_b   1.000
_cell.length_c   1.000
_cell.angle_alpha   90.00
_cell.angle_beta   90.00
_cell.angle_gamma   90.00
#
_symmetry.space_group_name_H-M   'P 1'
#
loop_
_entity.id
_entity.type
_entity.pdbx_description
1 polymer ?
#
loop_
_entity_poly.entity_id
_entity_poly.type
_entity_poly.pdbx_seq_one_letter_code
_entity_poly.pdbx_strand_id
1 'polypeptide(L)'
;MVWPLIKALGKVLDGKIKVVYGFVMELYGIQNFLRSHQKKAPWVGQNEVTGGDIYWISDYPHMIKKLRNFMHNPNYNLTHKGRSLKWDHVAAVTEQDDNLLKCKHIFIDSKRKMKVKFARKVLSESTAGAMEEPCFPYSKDETSFTCKYTRICDKPFRIMNSVSLQSNYMKELLSVLVFFKGWHDEIEEKVKSCISKEDKNASRKQFIPLKTYHDLLVLIQGTIGLTGLITINFPHINIVPKSLCQDDVENYFSLVRGREVSPTVQRYMEICRTLHINFSITQELGLLEGSSSSYEDPAFSPQPLNLSKSQNKRVRQKKE
;
A
#
# COMPACT_ATOMS: atom_id res chain seq x y z
N MET A 1 7.32 -19.52 6.97
CA MET A 1 8.00 -19.27 5.68
C MET A 1 8.76 -17.94 5.62
N VAL A 2 8.32 -16.88 6.27
CA VAL A 2 8.99 -15.55 6.28
C VAL A 2 10.32 -15.59 7.05
N TRP A 3 10.42 -16.34 8.14
CA TRP A 3 11.60 -16.43 9.00
C TRP A 3 12.87 -16.98 8.32
N PRO A 4 12.80 -18.04 7.49
CA PRO A 4 13.94 -18.49 6.70
C PRO A 4 14.42 -17.46 5.67
N LEU A 5 13.49 -16.67 5.10
CA LEU A 5 13.81 -15.60 4.15
C LEU A 5 14.55 -14.45 4.83
N ILE A 6 14.11 -14.05 6.03
CA ILE A 6 14.78 -13.03 6.85
C ILE A 6 16.17 -13.51 7.28
N LYS A 7 16.34 -14.79 7.66
CA LYS A 7 17.64 -15.39 7.96
C LYS A 7 18.56 -15.45 6.73
N ALA A 8 18.01 -15.75 5.55
CA ALA A 8 18.77 -15.79 4.29
C ALA A 8 19.27 -14.39 3.91
N LEU A 9 18.40 -13.38 3.97
CA LEU A 9 18.76 -11.98 3.71
C LEU A 9 19.81 -11.45 4.70
N GLY A 10 19.71 -11.80 5.99
CA GLY A 10 20.71 -11.44 6.99
C GLY A 10 22.10 -12.04 6.73
N LYS A 11 22.18 -13.21 6.10
CA LYS A 11 23.46 -13.86 5.69
C LYS A 11 24.07 -13.25 4.42
N VAL A 12 23.22 -12.86 3.46
CA VAL A 12 23.67 -12.29 2.17
C VAL A 12 24.26 -10.90 2.33
N LEU A 13 23.81 -10.14 3.33
CA LEU A 13 24.23 -8.75 3.54
C LEU A 13 25.49 -8.60 4.41
N ASP A 14 26.15 -9.71 4.76
CA ASP A 14 27.48 -9.80 5.39
C ASP A 14 27.79 -8.73 6.46
N GLY A 15 26.83 -8.52 7.35
CA GLY A 15 26.96 -7.62 8.51
C GLY A 15 27.03 -6.13 8.21
N LYS A 16 27.04 -5.69 6.96
CA LYS A 16 27.20 -4.27 6.58
C LYS A 16 25.89 -3.49 6.56
N ILE A 17 24.75 -4.14 6.35
CA ILE A 17 23.42 -3.51 6.43
C ILE A 17 22.64 -4.18 7.55
N LYS A 18 22.56 -3.49 8.71
CA LYS A 18 21.79 -3.95 9.87
C LYS A 18 20.27 -3.74 9.74
N VAL A 19 19.79 -3.32 8.58
CA VAL A 19 18.38 -2.99 8.31
C VAL A 19 17.79 -4.03 7.39
N VAL A 20 16.85 -4.79 7.91
CA VAL A 20 15.96 -5.64 7.10
C VAL A 20 14.56 -5.04 7.22
N TYR A 21 14.00 -4.54 6.12
CA TYR A 21 12.60 -4.16 6.11
C TYR A 21 11.75 -5.40 5.84
N GLY A 22 10.74 -5.61 6.67
CA GLY A 22 9.75 -6.66 6.50
C GLY A 22 8.44 -6.07 6.01
N PHE A 23 7.87 -6.65 4.96
CA PHE A 23 6.52 -6.31 4.56
C PHE A 23 5.51 -7.10 5.40
N VAL A 24 4.57 -6.40 6.02
CA VAL A 24 3.47 -7.03 6.74
C VAL A 24 2.41 -7.43 5.72
N MET A 25 2.49 -8.67 5.25
CA MET A 25 1.33 -9.27 4.58
C MET A 25 0.18 -9.42 5.58
N GLU A 26 -1.05 -9.21 5.14
CA GLU A 26 -2.29 -9.29 5.95
C GLU A 26 -2.62 -10.70 6.50
N LEU A 27 -1.65 -11.56 6.65
CA LEU A 27 -1.87 -12.87 7.24
C LEU A 27 -2.05 -12.71 8.76
N TYR A 28 -3.25 -13.02 9.24
CA TYR A 28 -3.66 -12.96 10.65
C TYR A 28 -2.64 -13.60 11.61
N GLY A 29 -1.93 -14.64 11.17
CA GLY A 29 -0.85 -15.28 11.91
C GLY A 29 0.39 -14.43 12.12
N ILE A 30 0.76 -13.55 11.16
CA ILE A 30 1.92 -12.67 11.27
C ILE A 30 1.64 -11.54 12.27
N GLN A 31 0.43 -10.99 12.30
CA GLN A 31 0.09 -9.95 13.28
C GLN A 31 0.15 -10.46 14.72
N ASN A 32 -0.30 -11.69 14.99
CA ASN A 32 -0.17 -12.29 16.31
C ASN A 32 1.28 -12.59 16.68
N PHE A 33 2.08 -13.08 15.71
CA PHE A 33 3.52 -13.27 15.89
C PHE A 33 4.23 -11.94 16.20
N LEU A 34 3.93 -10.88 15.45
CA LEU A 34 4.51 -9.55 15.70
C LEU A 34 4.14 -9.03 17.09
N ARG A 35 2.89 -9.17 17.52
CA ARG A 35 2.45 -8.76 18.86
C ARG A 35 3.18 -9.52 19.98
N SER A 36 3.46 -10.80 19.80
CA SER A 36 4.16 -11.62 20.80
C SER A 36 5.66 -11.30 20.91
N HIS A 37 6.29 -10.74 19.84
CA HIS A 37 7.71 -10.44 19.77
C HIS A 37 8.04 -8.94 19.84
N GLN A 38 7.03 -8.08 20.04
CA GLN A 38 7.20 -6.63 20.13
C GLN A 38 7.67 -6.20 21.53
N LYS A 39 8.94 -5.88 21.67
CA LYS A 39 9.49 -5.37 22.95
C LYS A 39 9.40 -3.85 23.12
N LYS A 40 9.28 -3.06 22.03
CA LYS A 40 9.35 -1.60 22.10
C LYS A 40 8.22 -0.86 21.40
N ALA A 41 7.85 -1.23 20.18
CA ALA A 41 6.83 -0.53 19.38
C ALA A 41 6.30 -1.45 18.28
N PRO A 42 5.03 -1.27 17.82
CA PRO A 42 4.41 -2.16 16.82
C PRO A 42 5.08 -2.13 15.43
N TRP A 43 5.96 -1.18 15.17
CA TRP A 43 6.68 -1.01 13.90
C TRP A 43 8.16 -1.37 13.95
N VAL A 44 8.68 -1.77 15.13
CA VAL A 44 10.08 -2.19 15.30
C VAL A 44 10.12 -3.55 15.96
N GLY A 45 10.79 -4.48 15.33
CA GLY A 45 11.18 -5.78 15.86
C GLY A 45 12.70 -5.87 16.01
N GLN A 46 13.17 -6.94 16.62
CA GLN A 46 14.60 -7.23 16.73
C GLN A 46 14.94 -8.45 15.87
N ASN A 47 16.01 -8.35 15.10
CA ASN A 47 16.57 -9.48 14.38
C ASN A 47 17.35 -10.35 15.37
N GLU A 48 16.88 -11.56 15.63
CA GLU A 48 17.51 -12.49 16.59
C GLU A 48 18.93 -12.95 16.17
N VAL A 49 19.24 -12.86 14.87
CA VAL A 49 20.55 -13.28 14.35
C VAL A 49 21.59 -12.18 14.44
N THR A 50 21.20 -10.94 14.10
CA THR A 50 22.13 -9.81 14.03
C THR A 50 22.01 -8.86 15.23
N GLY A 51 20.96 -8.99 16.04
CA GLY A 51 20.62 -8.06 17.13
C GLY A 51 20.15 -6.68 16.65
N GLY A 52 20.10 -6.45 15.33
CA GLY A 52 19.67 -5.18 14.75
C GLY A 52 18.15 -5.00 14.72
N ASP A 53 17.71 -3.77 14.53
CA ASP A 53 16.29 -3.45 14.41
C ASP A 53 15.73 -3.88 13.04
N ILE A 54 14.48 -4.37 13.04
CA ILE A 54 13.68 -4.66 11.85
C ILE A 54 12.51 -3.68 11.85
N TYR A 55 12.40 -2.86 10.81
CA TYR A 55 11.28 -1.93 10.65
C TYR A 55 10.17 -2.56 9.81
N TRP A 56 8.94 -2.54 10.37
CA TRP A 56 7.75 -3.02 9.69
C TRP A 56 7.08 -1.83 8.99
N ILE A 57 6.76 -2.00 7.72
CA ILE A 57 6.07 -0.99 6.90
C ILE A 57 4.89 -1.68 6.24
N SER A 58 3.68 -1.17 6.51
CA SER A 58 2.46 -1.64 5.84
C SER A 58 2.45 -1.18 4.38
N ASP A 59 1.89 -2.00 3.50
CA ASP A 59 1.80 -1.69 2.08
C ASP A 59 0.87 -0.50 1.81
N TYR A 60 1.41 0.59 1.27
CA TYR A 60 0.65 1.83 1.03
C TYR A 60 -0.40 1.72 -0.09
N PRO A 61 -0.22 0.96 -1.19
CA PRO A 61 -1.27 0.67 -2.14
C PRO A 61 -2.50 0.01 -1.51
N HIS A 62 -2.29 -0.91 -0.58
CA HIS A 62 -3.38 -1.51 0.17
C HIS A 62 -4.04 -0.51 1.12
N MET A 63 -3.26 0.36 1.75
CA MET A 63 -3.76 1.36 2.69
C MET A 63 -4.69 2.36 2.00
N ILE A 64 -4.31 2.94 0.85
CA ILE A 64 -5.15 3.91 0.15
C ILE A 64 -6.47 3.30 -0.33
N LYS A 65 -6.45 2.01 -0.76
CA LYS A 65 -7.69 1.27 -1.10
C LYS A 65 -8.62 1.15 0.12
N LYS A 66 -8.07 0.78 1.29
CA LYS A 66 -8.85 0.66 2.53
C LYS A 66 -9.48 2.00 2.91
N LEU A 67 -8.69 3.08 2.95
CA LEU A 67 -9.16 4.41 3.33
C LEU A 67 -10.30 4.90 2.42
N ARG A 68 -10.17 4.75 1.08
CA ARG A 68 -11.24 5.06 0.14
C ARG A 68 -12.48 4.18 0.35
N ASN A 69 -12.29 2.87 0.58
CA ASN A 69 -13.40 1.96 0.73
C ASN A 69 -14.20 2.22 2.02
N PHE A 70 -13.56 2.67 3.11
CA PHE A 70 -14.27 3.08 4.32
C PHE A 70 -15.04 4.38 4.13
N MET A 71 -14.53 5.31 3.35
CA MET A 71 -15.24 6.54 2.98
C MET A 71 -16.56 6.24 2.25
N HIS A 72 -16.60 5.21 1.41
CA HIS A 72 -17.79 4.79 0.67
C HIS A 72 -18.70 3.82 1.45
N ASN A 73 -18.24 3.27 2.57
CA ASN A 73 -18.95 2.19 3.26
C ASN A 73 -20.15 2.73 4.06
N PRO A 74 -21.42 2.40 3.72
CA PRO A 74 -22.59 2.92 4.39
C PRO A 74 -22.72 2.48 5.86
N ASN A 75 -21.96 1.45 6.28
CA ASN A 75 -21.95 1.01 7.68
C ASN A 75 -21.10 1.91 8.59
N TYR A 76 -20.38 2.89 8.03
CA TYR A 76 -19.57 3.86 8.75
C TYR A 76 -20.09 5.27 8.51
N ASN A 77 -20.17 6.05 9.56
CA ASN A 77 -20.51 7.46 9.51
C ASN A 77 -19.31 8.27 10.01
N LEU A 78 -18.28 8.35 9.17
CA LEU A 78 -17.00 8.96 9.53
C LEU A 78 -17.19 10.44 9.87
N THR A 79 -16.93 10.80 11.14
CA THR A 79 -17.10 12.17 11.64
C THR A 79 -15.91 12.63 12.47
N HIS A 80 -15.52 13.88 12.33
CA HIS A 80 -14.45 14.50 13.10
C HIS A 80 -14.83 15.94 13.44
N LYS A 81 -14.79 16.30 14.71
CA LYS A 81 -15.18 17.63 15.21
C LYS A 81 -16.55 18.08 14.72
N GLY A 82 -17.53 17.17 14.79
CA GLY A 82 -18.91 17.42 14.39
C GLY A 82 -19.16 17.49 12.88
N ARG A 83 -18.15 17.35 12.04
CA ARG A 83 -18.27 17.36 10.58
C ARG A 83 -18.22 15.94 10.01
N SER A 84 -19.12 15.64 9.08
CA SER A 84 -19.24 14.33 8.46
C SER A 84 -18.45 14.25 7.15
N LEU A 85 -17.78 13.13 6.95
CA LEU A 85 -17.20 12.77 5.67
C LEU A 85 -18.29 12.15 4.80
N LYS A 86 -18.58 12.76 3.63
CA LYS A 86 -19.65 12.29 2.74
C LYS A 86 -19.08 11.88 1.38
N TRP A 87 -19.54 10.71 0.92
CA TRP A 87 -19.19 10.23 -0.41
C TRP A 87 -19.79 11.11 -1.52
N ASP A 88 -20.97 11.69 -1.27
CA ASP A 88 -21.68 12.57 -2.21
C ASP A 88 -20.85 13.81 -2.60
N HIS A 89 -20.01 14.31 -1.69
CA HIS A 89 -19.09 15.39 -2.02
C HIS A 89 -18.09 14.97 -3.11
N VAL A 90 -17.57 13.74 -3.05
CA VAL A 90 -16.65 13.22 -4.08
C VAL A 90 -17.41 12.89 -5.37
N ALA A 91 -18.63 12.38 -5.25
CA ALA A 91 -19.47 12.08 -6.42
C ALA A 91 -19.77 13.35 -7.23
N ALA A 92 -20.08 14.48 -6.56
CA ALA A 92 -20.35 15.74 -7.21
C ALA A 92 -19.18 16.31 -8.04
N VAL A 93 -17.93 15.92 -7.73
CA VAL A 93 -16.76 16.30 -8.54
C VAL A 93 -16.86 15.74 -9.96
N THR A 94 -17.50 14.59 -10.17
CA THR A 94 -17.67 14.02 -11.53
C THR A 94 -18.59 14.82 -12.42
N GLU A 95 -19.43 15.64 -11.85
CA GLU A 95 -20.38 16.51 -12.59
C GLU A 95 -19.70 17.81 -13.03
N GLN A 96 -18.60 18.20 -12.40
CA GLN A 96 -17.88 19.41 -12.70
C GLN A 96 -16.71 19.23 -13.67
N ASP A 97 -15.94 18.16 -13.52
CA ASP A 97 -14.76 17.89 -14.34
C ASP A 97 -14.61 16.39 -14.64
N ASP A 98 -15.10 16.00 -15.81
CA ASP A 98 -14.97 14.63 -16.34
C ASP A 98 -13.52 14.16 -16.53
N ASN A 99 -12.56 15.08 -16.62
CA ASN A 99 -11.14 14.73 -16.78
C ASN A 99 -10.54 14.33 -15.44
N LEU A 100 -11.02 14.93 -14.34
CA LEU A 100 -10.51 14.66 -13.00
C LEU A 100 -11.06 13.34 -12.44
N LEU A 101 -12.39 13.23 -12.33
CA LEU A 101 -13.07 12.02 -11.88
C LEU A 101 -14.11 11.60 -12.90
N LYS A 102 -14.22 10.30 -13.14
CA LYS A 102 -15.24 9.68 -14.00
C LYS A 102 -16.15 8.79 -13.17
N CYS A 103 -17.36 8.52 -13.64
CA CYS A 103 -18.31 7.62 -12.96
C CYS A 103 -17.68 6.27 -12.55
N LYS A 104 -16.73 5.73 -13.34
CA LYS A 104 -16.01 4.50 -12.99
C LYS A 104 -15.18 4.59 -11.70
N HIS A 105 -14.78 5.79 -11.27
CA HIS A 105 -14.03 6.01 -10.03
C HIS A 105 -14.96 6.06 -8.81
N ILE A 106 -16.20 6.49 -9.03
CA ILE A 106 -17.22 6.66 -7.99
C ILE A 106 -18.02 5.39 -7.77
N PHE A 107 -18.31 4.66 -8.86
CA PHE A 107 -19.05 3.40 -8.78
C PHE A 107 -18.14 2.27 -8.29
N ILE A 108 -18.28 1.89 -7.02
CA ILE A 108 -17.39 0.92 -6.35
C ILE A 108 -18.06 -0.45 -6.32
N ASP A 109 -17.76 -1.29 -7.31
CA ASP A 109 -18.08 -2.73 -7.31
C ASP A 109 -16.93 -3.56 -6.71
N SER A 110 -17.10 -4.88 -6.64
CA SER A 110 -16.10 -5.81 -6.09
C SER A 110 -14.75 -5.75 -6.83
N LYS A 111 -14.72 -5.47 -8.12
CA LYS A 111 -13.51 -5.36 -8.93
C LYS A 111 -12.86 -3.98 -8.78
N ARG A 112 -13.67 -2.92 -8.81
CA ARG A 112 -13.18 -1.53 -8.73
C ARG A 112 -12.66 -1.15 -7.36
N LYS A 113 -13.24 -1.71 -6.28
CA LYS A 113 -12.73 -1.50 -4.92
C LYS A 113 -11.29 -1.99 -4.72
N MET A 114 -10.82 -2.92 -5.56
CA MET A 114 -9.45 -3.44 -5.51
C MET A 114 -8.44 -2.61 -6.32
N LYS A 115 -8.89 -1.68 -7.15
CA LYS A 115 -8.00 -0.89 -8.02
C LYS A 115 -7.39 0.30 -7.28
N VAL A 116 -6.07 0.26 -7.08
CA VAL A 116 -5.26 1.34 -6.46
C VAL A 116 -5.41 2.65 -7.25
N LYS A 117 -5.34 2.60 -8.58
CA LYS A 117 -5.48 3.77 -9.47
C LYS A 117 -6.77 4.55 -9.19
N PHE A 118 -7.88 3.85 -8.92
CA PHE A 118 -9.16 4.51 -8.61
C PHE A 118 -9.17 5.12 -7.21
N ALA A 119 -8.59 4.43 -6.23
CA ALA A 119 -8.46 4.98 -4.88
C ALA A 119 -7.60 6.26 -4.88
N ARG A 120 -6.48 6.25 -5.60
CA ARG A 120 -5.59 7.40 -5.77
C ARG A 120 -6.30 8.59 -6.43
N LYS A 121 -7.11 8.35 -7.46
CA LYS A 121 -7.87 9.44 -8.12
C LYS A 121 -8.86 10.10 -7.15
N VAL A 122 -9.60 9.30 -6.37
CA VAL A 122 -10.55 9.78 -5.38
C VAL A 122 -9.85 10.51 -4.23
N LEU A 123 -8.81 9.90 -3.66
CA LEU A 123 -8.04 10.46 -2.55
C LEU A 123 -6.81 11.21 -3.09
N SER A 124 -7.03 12.35 -3.75
CA SER A 124 -5.97 13.19 -4.32
C SER A 124 -6.16 14.66 -3.97
N GLU A 125 -5.05 15.40 -3.96
CA GLU A 125 -5.08 16.86 -3.80
C GLU A 125 -5.97 17.53 -4.84
N SER A 126 -5.95 17.07 -6.09
CA SER A 126 -6.78 17.60 -7.17
C SER A 126 -8.28 17.43 -6.88
N THR A 127 -8.70 16.26 -6.38
CA THR A 127 -10.09 16.02 -5.99
C THR A 127 -10.50 16.91 -4.81
N ALA A 128 -9.61 17.10 -3.82
CA ALA A 128 -9.87 18.01 -2.72
C ALA A 128 -9.98 19.47 -3.18
N GLY A 129 -9.11 19.91 -4.10
CA GLY A 129 -9.16 21.24 -4.69
C GLY A 129 -10.47 21.51 -5.44
N ALA A 130 -10.94 20.54 -6.25
CA ALA A 130 -12.20 20.67 -6.97
C ALA A 130 -13.42 20.84 -6.05
N MET A 131 -13.41 20.22 -4.86
CA MET A 131 -14.46 20.42 -3.84
C MET A 131 -14.43 21.80 -3.16
N GLU A 132 -13.38 22.58 -3.35
CA GLU A 132 -13.23 23.94 -2.79
C GLU A 132 -13.49 25.04 -3.82
N GLU A 133 -13.74 24.69 -5.07
CA GLU A 133 -14.06 25.66 -6.13
C GLU A 133 -15.35 26.43 -5.81
N PRO A 134 -15.44 27.72 -6.21
CA PRO A 134 -16.59 28.55 -5.91
C PRO A 134 -17.92 28.02 -6.47
N CYS A 135 -17.89 27.27 -7.58
CA CYS A 135 -19.07 26.71 -8.23
C CYS A 135 -19.45 25.31 -7.71
N PHE A 136 -18.76 24.81 -6.68
CA PHE A 136 -19.07 23.50 -6.12
C PHE A 136 -20.46 23.48 -5.45
N PRO A 137 -21.30 22.44 -5.64
CA PRO A 137 -22.69 22.43 -5.19
C PRO A 137 -22.87 22.38 -3.67
N TYR A 138 -21.82 22.13 -2.91
CA TYR A 138 -21.81 22.13 -1.45
C TYR A 138 -20.95 23.28 -0.90
N SER A 139 -21.32 23.80 0.25
CA SER A 139 -20.55 24.86 0.91
C SER A 139 -19.17 24.36 1.36
N LYS A 140 -18.23 25.30 1.50
CA LYS A 140 -16.87 25.00 2.01
C LYS A 140 -16.89 24.41 3.42
N ASP A 141 -17.86 24.78 4.25
CA ASP A 141 -18.01 24.23 5.58
C ASP A 141 -18.44 22.75 5.55
N GLU A 142 -19.42 22.40 4.70
CA GLU A 142 -19.88 21.02 4.52
C GLU A 142 -18.77 20.12 3.99
N THR A 143 -17.99 20.59 3.00
CA THR A 143 -16.93 19.81 2.36
C THR A 143 -15.64 19.75 3.16
N SER A 144 -15.46 20.63 4.15
CA SER A 144 -14.18 20.85 4.84
C SER A 144 -13.52 19.59 5.39
N PHE A 145 -14.29 18.67 5.99
CA PHE A 145 -13.74 17.42 6.49
C PHE A 145 -13.44 16.45 5.38
N THR A 146 -14.28 16.36 4.34
CA THR A 146 -14.02 15.52 3.16
C THR A 146 -12.75 15.95 2.43
N CYS A 147 -12.56 17.25 2.19
CA CYS A 147 -11.35 17.82 1.60
C CYS A 147 -10.11 17.50 2.45
N LYS A 148 -10.20 17.76 3.77
CA LYS A 148 -9.09 17.51 4.70
C LYS A 148 -8.70 16.03 4.73
N TYR A 149 -9.69 15.13 4.82
CA TYR A 149 -9.45 13.69 4.80
C TYR A 149 -8.77 13.26 3.49
N THR A 150 -9.28 13.72 2.36
CA THR A 150 -8.73 13.43 1.02
C THR A 150 -7.27 13.83 0.93
N ARG A 151 -6.91 15.06 1.32
CA ARG A 151 -5.53 15.55 1.35
C ARG A 151 -4.62 14.77 2.28
N ILE A 152 -5.11 14.48 3.47
CA ILE A 152 -4.32 13.73 4.46
C ILE A 152 -4.04 12.31 3.98
N CYS A 153 -4.99 11.66 3.31
CA CYS A 153 -4.79 10.32 2.74
C CYS A 153 -3.86 10.31 1.52
N ASP A 154 -3.79 11.39 0.74
CA ASP A 154 -2.89 11.54 -0.41
C ASP A 154 -1.40 11.61 0.00
N LYS A 155 -1.10 12.24 1.12
CA LYS A 155 0.30 12.50 1.56
C LYS A 155 1.15 11.24 1.67
N PRO A 156 0.78 10.20 2.43
CA PRO A 156 1.59 8.98 2.53
C PRO A 156 1.75 8.30 1.17
N PHE A 157 0.67 8.29 0.36
CA PHE A 157 0.73 7.68 -0.97
C PHE A 157 1.72 8.40 -1.88
N ARG A 158 1.69 9.73 -1.92
CA ARG A 158 2.59 10.54 -2.73
C ARG A 158 4.05 10.38 -2.31
N ILE A 159 4.31 10.38 -1.01
CA ILE A 159 5.66 10.17 -0.47
C ILE A 159 6.16 8.76 -0.80
N MET A 160 5.37 7.72 -0.50
CA MET A 160 5.76 6.33 -0.73
C MET A 160 5.84 5.92 -2.20
N ASN A 161 5.24 6.70 -3.12
CA ASN A 161 5.32 6.47 -4.55
C ASN A 161 6.38 7.35 -5.24
N SER A 162 7.20 8.07 -4.47
CA SER A 162 8.24 8.93 -5.02
C SER A 162 9.53 8.17 -5.31
N VAL A 163 10.32 8.68 -6.25
CA VAL A 163 11.65 8.15 -6.60
C VAL A 163 12.76 8.70 -5.70
N SER A 164 12.45 9.71 -4.88
CA SER A 164 13.37 10.29 -3.90
C SER A 164 12.58 10.92 -2.76
N LEU A 165 13.14 10.94 -1.56
CA LEU A 165 12.55 11.63 -0.43
C LEU A 165 12.78 13.14 -0.55
N GLN A 166 11.68 13.91 -0.49
CA GLN A 166 11.77 15.36 -0.37
C GLN A 166 12.14 15.74 1.07
N SER A 167 12.79 16.87 1.26
CA SER A 167 13.27 17.33 2.58
C SER A 167 12.16 17.47 3.64
N ASN A 168 10.92 17.68 3.24
CA ASN A 168 9.76 17.85 4.13
C ASN A 168 8.95 16.56 4.38
N TYR A 169 9.34 15.40 3.82
CA TYR A 169 8.55 14.17 3.89
C TYR A 169 8.19 13.76 5.32
N MET A 170 9.14 13.90 6.24
CA MET A 170 8.94 13.55 7.66
C MET A 170 7.86 14.44 8.29
N LYS A 171 7.90 15.75 8.04
CA LYS A 171 6.87 16.69 8.51
C LYS A 171 5.50 16.36 7.96
N GLU A 172 5.42 15.97 6.68
CA GLU A 172 4.16 15.55 6.06
C GLU A 172 3.63 14.25 6.68
N LEU A 173 4.47 13.23 6.87
CA LEU A 173 4.07 11.97 7.51
C LEU A 173 3.64 12.20 8.97
N LEU A 174 4.37 13.02 9.72
CA LEU A 174 3.98 13.39 11.09
C LEU A 174 2.64 14.12 11.12
N SER A 175 2.34 14.98 10.15
CA SER A 175 1.05 15.67 10.07
C SER A 175 -0.13 14.69 9.89
N VAL A 176 0.09 13.60 9.15
CA VAL A 176 -0.89 12.50 9.00
C VAL A 176 -1.08 11.77 10.32
N LEU A 177 0.03 11.43 10.99
CA LEU A 177 -0.01 10.76 12.29
C LEU A 177 -0.79 11.56 13.33
N VAL A 178 -0.49 12.87 13.45
CA VAL A 178 -1.16 13.78 14.39
C VAL A 178 -2.66 13.88 14.09
N PHE A 179 -3.03 13.95 12.81
CA PHE A 179 -4.44 14.01 12.41
C PHE A 179 -5.20 12.76 12.82
N PHE A 180 -4.72 11.57 12.44
CA PHE A 180 -5.42 10.33 12.75
C PHE A 180 -5.41 10.00 14.24
N LYS A 181 -4.33 10.34 14.96
CA LYS A 181 -4.28 10.20 16.40
C LYS A 181 -5.29 11.11 17.10
N GLY A 182 -5.32 12.39 16.77
CA GLY A 182 -6.29 13.32 17.36
C GLY A 182 -7.75 12.93 17.07
N TRP A 183 -8.02 12.40 15.87
CA TRP A 183 -9.36 11.91 15.54
C TRP A 183 -9.68 10.62 16.32
N HIS A 184 -8.75 9.69 16.47
CA HIS A 184 -8.92 8.49 17.29
C HIS A 184 -9.19 8.84 18.76
N ASP A 185 -8.42 9.76 19.33
CA ASP A 185 -8.56 10.18 20.72
C ASP A 185 -9.95 10.82 20.97
N GLU A 186 -10.44 11.66 20.04
CA GLU A 186 -11.80 12.22 20.08
C GLU A 186 -12.88 11.12 20.15
N ILE A 187 -12.73 10.07 19.34
CA ILE A 187 -13.69 8.98 19.31
C ILE A 187 -13.61 8.12 20.59
N GLU A 188 -12.40 7.85 21.10
CA GLU A 188 -12.24 7.12 22.36
C GLU A 188 -12.84 7.87 23.55
N GLU A 189 -12.73 9.20 23.59
CA GLU A 189 -13.41 10.02 24.60
C GLU A 189 -14.94 9.90 24.48
N LYS A 190 -15.46 9.97 23.26
CA LYS A 190 -16.88 9.76 22.99
C LYS A 190 -17.35 8.37 23.44
N VAL A 191 -16.59 7.33 23.13
CA VAL A 191 -16.91 5.95 23.53
C VAL A 191 -16.90 5.78 25.04
N LYS A 192 -15.98 6.46 25.76
CA LYS A 192 -15.95 6.46 27.22
C LYS A 192 -17.17 7.14 27.84
N SER A 193 -17.71 8.18 27.23
CA SER A 193 -18.92 8.88 27.70
C SER A 193 -20.22 8.15 27.40
N CYS A 194 -20.22 7.17 26.47
CA CYS A 194 -21.42 6.40 26.16
C CYS A 194 -21.73 5.35 27.25
N ILE A 195 -22.99 5.22 27.59
CA ILE A 195 -23.47 4.23 28.58
C ILE A 195 -23.78 2.91 27.90
N SER A 196 -24.56 2.91 26.82
CA SER A 196 -25.00 1.70 26.14
C SER A 196 -23.92 1.08 25.26
N LYS A 197 -24.00 -0.22 25.01
CA LYS A 197 -23.12 -0.93 24.09
C LYS A 197 -23.37 -0.52 22.63
N GLU A 198 -24.62 -0.22 22.33
CA GLU A 198 -25.08 0.23 21.01
C GLU A 198 -24.47 1.58 20.67
N ASP A 199 -24.50 2.54 21.60
CA ASP A 199 -23.92 3.88 21.44
C ASP A 199 -22.39 3.83 21.29
N LYS A 200 -21.72 2.96 22.08
CA LYS A 200 -20.28 2.70 21.94
C LYS A 200 -19.94 2.19 20.54
N ASN A 201 -20.73 1.25 20.02
CA ASN A 201 -20.53 0.72 18.67
C ASN A 201 -20.82 1.75 17.58
N ALA A 202 -21.87 2.56 17.74
CA ALA A 202 -22.17 3.67 16.83
C ALA A 202 -21.06 4.71 16.83
N SER A 203 -20.52 5.07 17.99
CA SER A 203 -19.39 6.01 18.11
C SER A 203 -18.13 5.46 17.44
N ARG A 204 -17.80 4.17 17.62
CA ARG A 204 -16.65 3.55 16.93
C ARG A 204 -16.76 3.54 15.42
N LYS A 205 -17.98 3.51 14.86
CA LYS A 205 -18.23 3.63 13.42
C LYS A 205 -18.03 5.03 12.85
N GLN A 206 -17.79 6.01 13.71
CA GLN A 206 -17.42 7.37 13.32
C GLN A 206 -15.91 7.50 12.98
N PHE A 207 -15.15 6.45 13.16
CA PHE A 207 -13.73 6.35 12.82
C PHE A 207 -13.46 5.17 11.89
N ILE A 208 -12.30 5.16 11.24
CA ILE A 208 -11.85 3.99 10.48
C ILE A 208 -11.64 2.80 11.43
N PRO A 209 -11.76 1.53 10.94
CA PRO A 209 -11.52 0.37 11.79
C PRO A 209 -10.16 0.41 12.46
N LEU A 210 -10.12 0.02 13.74
CA LEU A 210 -8.90 0.05 14.56
C LEU A 210 -7.73 -0.70 13.90
N LYS A 211 -8.02 -1.82 13.22
CA LYS A 211 -7.00 -2.55 12.44
C LYS A 211 -6.38 -1.68 11.35
N THR A 212 -7.20 -0.95 10.59
CA THR A 212 -6.70 -0.04 9.52
C THR A 212 -5.92 1.13 10.11
N TYR A 213 -6.37 1.64 11.25
CA TYR A 213 -5.62 2.66 11.99
C TYR A 213 -4.24 2.17 12.42
N HIS A 214 -4.16 0.95 12.99
CA HIS A 214 -2.88 0.36 13.37
C HIS A 214 -1.96 0.12 12.16
N ASP A 215 -2.50 -0.37 11.04
CA ASP A 215 -1.75 -0.54 9.80
C ASP A 215 -1.18 0.80 9.29
N LEU A 216 -1.95 1.89 9.45
CA LEU A 216 -1.52 3.25 9.10
C LEU A 216 -0.40 3.75 10.04
N LEU A 217 -0.49 3.46 11.34
CA LEU A 217 0.58 3.78 12.28
C LEU A 217 1.87 3.04 11.93
N VAL A 218 1.78 1.74 11.60
CA VAL A 218 2.92 0.91 11.18
C VAL A 218 3.53 1.46 9.89
N LEU A 219 2.71 1.85 8.92
CA LEU A 219 3.18 2.48 7.69
C LEU A 219 4.01 3.73 7.98
N ILE A 220 3.43 4.68 8.71
CA ILE A 220 4.05 6.01 8.91
C ILE A 220 5.28 5.90 9.80
N GLN A 221 5.15 5.26 10.95
CA GLN A 221 6.23 5.20 11.95
C GLN A 221 7.35 4.26 11.51
N GLY A 222 7.03 3.16 10.84
CA GLY A 222 8.03 2.27 10.22
C GLY A 222 8.82 2.99 9.14
N THR A 223 8.15 3.77 8.29
CA THR A 223 8.82 4.58 7.26
C THR A 223 9.74 5.63 7.88
N ILE A 224 9.26 6.40 8.86
CA ILE A 224 10.07 7.43 9.56
C ILE A 224 11.27 6.78 10.24
N GLY A 225 11.07 5.66 10.95
CA GLY A 225 12.13 4.96 11.65
C GLY A 225 13.21 4.43 10.71
N LEU A 226 12.80 3.71 9.65
CA LEU A 226 13.72 3.17 8.65
C LEU A 226 14.50 4.27 7.93
N THR A 227 13.80 5.28 7.40
CA THR A 227 14.44 6.36 6.65
C THR A 227 15.36 7.21 7.53
N GLY A 228 14.96 7.46 8.79
CA GLY A 228 15.80 8.14 9.77
C GLY A 228 17.08 7.35 10.06
N LEU A 229 16.98 6.04 10.28
CA LEU A 229 18.14 5.18 10.49
C LEU A 229 19.09 5.18 9.29
N ILE A 230 18.57 5.07 8.08
CA ILE A 230 19.38 5.08 6.85
C ILE A 230 20.08 6.45 6.68
N THR A 231 19.36 7.54 6.87
CA THR A 231 19.92 8.89 6.73
C THR A 231 21.06 9.15 7.73
N ILE A 232 20.93 8.66 8.97
CA ILE A 232 21.97 8.84 10.00
C ILE A 232 23.20 7.98 9.71
N ASN A 233 23.01 6.70 9.38
CA ASN A 233 24.13 5.76 9.24
C ASN A 233 24.76 5.76 7.83
N PHE A 234 24.01 6.20 6.82
CA PHE A 234 24.38 6.14 5.41
C PHE A 234 23.93 7.41 4.67
N PRO A 235 24.47 8.59 5.01
CA PRO A 235 23.99 9.89 4.51
C PRO A 235 24.14 10.07 3.00
N HIS A 236 24.97 9.27 2.35
CA HIS A 236 25.18 9.27 0.90
C HIS A 236 24.25 8.33 0.12
N ILE A 237 23.43 7.53 0.81
CA ILE A 237 22.47 6.64 0.15
C ILE A 237 21.19 7.42 -0.14
N ASN A 238 20.79 7.43 -1.42
CA ASN A 238 19.49 7.94 -1.82
C ASN A 238 18.40 6.88 -1.55
N ILE A 239 17.44 7.23 -0.71
CA ILE A 239 16.31 6.35 -0.40
C ILE A 239 15.25 6.52 -1.47
N VAL A 240 14.86 5.43 -2.11
CA VAL A 240 13.77 5.36 -3.09
C VAL A 240 12.52 4.78 -2.40
N PRO A 241 11.58 5.62 -1.91
CA PRO A 241 10.42 5.14 -1.15
C PRO A 241 9.55 4.15 -1.95
N LYS A 242 9.47 4.35 -3.26
CA LYS A 242 8.71 3.47 -4.17
C LYS A 242 9.17 2.00 -4.10
N SER A 243 10.44 1.74 -3.80
CA SER A 243 10.95 0.37 -3.64
C SER A 243 10.57 -0.26 -2.29
N LEU A 244 9.96 0.50 -1.36
CA LEU A 244 9.47 0.01 -0.08
C LEU A 244 8.02 -0.52 -0.15
N CYS A 245 7.53 -0.93 -1.31
CA CYS A 245 6.20 -1.53 -1.51
C CYS A 245 6.29 -3.03 -1.82
N GLN A 246 5.14 -3.70 -1.84
CA GLN A 246 5.05 -5.13 -2.14
C GLN A 246 5.01 -5.46 -3.63
N ASP A 247 5.07 -4.47 -4.50
CA ASP A 247 4.85 -4.65 -5.95
C ASP A 247 5.79 -5.71 -6.55
N ASP A 248 7.07 -5.71 -6.17
CA ASP A 248 8.04 -6.69 -6.67
C ASP A 248 7.68 -8.12 -6.23
N VAL A 249 7.20 -8.27 -5.01
CA VAL A 249 6.76 -9.55 -4.46
C VAL A 249 5.46 -10.00 -5.12
N GLU A 250 4.51 -9.09 -5.32
CA GLU A 250 3.24 -9.39 -6.02
C GLU A 250 3.50 -9.75 -7.49
N ASN A 251 4.39 -9.03 -8.17
CA ASN A 251 4.82 -9.34 -9.52
C ASN A 251 5.46 -10.73 -9.59
N TYR A 252 6.35 -11.06 -8.66
CA TYR A 252 6.96 -12.38 -8.59
C TYR A 252 5.91 -13.49 -8.40
N PHE A 253 4.98 -13.34 -7.46
CA PHE A 253 3.88 -14.30 -7.29
C PHE A 253 2.95 -14.35 -8.51
N SER A 254 2.77 -13.24 -9.22
CA SER A 254 2.02 -13.22 -10.47
C SER A 254 2.70 -14.06 -11.55
N LEU A 255 4.03 -13.99 -11.67
CA LEU A 255 4.82 -14.83 -12.58
C LEU A 255 4.72 -16.31 -12.21
N VAL A 256 4.76 -16.64 -10.92
CA VAL A 256 4.56 -18.02 -10.44
C VAL A 256 3.17 -18.53 -10.82
N ARG A 257 2.12 -17.77 -10.51
CA ARG A 257 0.72 -18.13 -10.83
C ARG A 257 0.45 -18.17 -12.34
N GLY A 258 1.16 -17.38 -13.13
CA GLY A 258 1.09 -17.45 -14.59
C GLY A 258 1.61 -18.77 -15.17
N ARG A 259 2.45 -19.51 -14.42
CA ARG A 259 2.90 -20.85 -14.81
C ARG A 259 2.00 -21.94 -14.26
N GLU A 260 1.56 -21.79 -13.01
CA GLU A 260 0.64 -22.73 -12.36
C GLU A 260 -0.15 -21.97 -11.27
N VAL A 261 -1.48 -22.00 -11.36
CA VAL A 261 -2.37 -21.21 -10.50
C VAL A 261 -2.29 -21.64 -9.03
N SER A 262 -2.13 -22.95 -8.77
CA SER A 262 -2.08 -23.50 -7.42
C SER A 262 -1.00 -24.59 -7.35
N PRO A 263 0.28 -24.23 -7.38
CA PRO A 263 1.36 -25.21 -7.41
C PRO A 263 1.49 -25.93 -6.06
N THR A 264 1.86 -27.20 -6.12
CA THR A 264 2.36 -27.92 -4.93
C THR A 264 3.67 -27.27 -4.46
N VAL A 265 4.10 -27.55 -3.23
CA VAL A 265 5.37 -27.01 -2.69
C VAL A 265 6.55 -27.36 -3.58
N GLN A 266 6.63 -28.61 -4.04
CA GLN A 266 7.69 -29.07 -4.94
C GLN A 266 7.65 -28.28 -6.26
N ARG A 267 6.47 -28.20 -6.88
CA ARG A 267 6.29 -27.46 -8.14
C ARG A 267 6.58 -25.97 -8.01
N TYR A 268 6.18 -25.39 -6.89
CA TYR A 268 6.53 -24.00 -6.55
C TYR A 268 8.07 -23.80 -6.53
N MET A 269 8.80 -24.70 -5.88
CA MET A 269 10.27 -24.60 -5.81
C MET A 269 10.93 -24.74 -7.20
N GLU A 270 10.40 -25.61 -8.08
CA GLU A 270 10.87 -25.76 -9.46
C GLU A 270 10.62 -24.48 -10.28
N ILE A 271 9.41 -23.91 -10.16
CA ILE A 271 9.05 -22.64 -10.82
C ILE A 271 9.98 -21.52 -10.35
N CYS A 272 10.20 -21.40 -9.03
CA CYS A 272 11.09 -20.39 -8.46
C CYS A 272 12.52 -20.51 -8.99
N ARG A 273 13.07 -21.73 -9.05
CA ARG A 273 14.41 -21.98 -9.64
C ARG A 273 14.47 -21.53 -11.10
N THR A 274 13.47 -21.89 -11.90
CA THR A 274 13.42 -21.51 -13.32
C THR A 274 13.29 -20.00 -13.50
N LEU A 275 12.48 -19.32 -12.68
CA LEU A 275 12.34 -17.86 -12.70
C LEU A 275 13.67 -17.19 -12.33
N HIS A 276 14.35 -17.70 -11.31
CA HIS A 276 15.64 -17.17 -10.87
C HIS A 276 16.71 -17.28 -11.96
N ILE A 277 16.83 -18.44 -12.60
CA ILE A 277 17.76 -18.65 -13.71
C ILE A 277 17.44 -17.69 -14.87
N ASN A 278 16.17 -17.58 -15.26
CA ASN A 278 15.78 -16.66 -16.33
C ASN A 278 16.10 -15.20 -15.99
N PHE A 279 15.90 -14.79 -14.73
CA PHE A 279 16.20 -13.46 -14.26
C PHE A 279 17.71 -13.17 -14.33
N SER A 280 18.55 -14.12 -13.88
CA SER A 280 20.02 -14.00 -13.94
C SER A 280 20.49 -13.90 -15.39
N ILE A 281 19.98 -14.74 -16.28
CA ILE A 281 20.34 -14.69 -17.71
C ILE A 281 19.93 -13.36 -18.34
N THR A 282 18.72 -12.87 -18.03
CA THR A 282 18.22 -11.61 -18.58
C THR A 282 19.05 -10.41 -18.07
N GLN A 283 19.48 -10.46 -16.83
CA GLN A 283 20.36 -9.46 -16.24
C GLN A 283 21.76 -9.48 -16.87
N GLU A 284 22.36 -10.65 -17.04
CA GLU A 284 23.67 -10.82 -17.69
C GLU A 284 23.65 -10.34 -19.15
N LEU A 285 22.54 -10.58 -19.86
CA LEU A 285 22.38 -10.12 -21.24
C LEU A 285 22.03 -8.63 -21.38
N GLY A 286 21.89 -7.89 -20.27
CA GLY A 286 21.54 -6.48 -20.30
C GLY A 286 20.14 -6.18 -20.86
N LEU A 287 19.26 -7.20 -20.91
CA LEU A 287 17.90 -7.09 -21.46
C LEU A 287 16.88 -6.53 -20.45
N LEU A 288 17.30 -6.32 -19.21
CA LEU A 288 16.51 -5.60 -18.21
C LEU A 288 16.77 -4.10 -18.36
N GLU A 289 16.12 -3.46 -19.29
CA GLU A 289 15.85 -2.03 -19.16
C GLU A 289 15.04 -1.83 -17.89
N GLY A 290 15.49 -0.91 -17.03
CA GLY A 290 14.88 -0.67 -15.74
C GLY A 290 13.37 -0.50 -15.88
N SER A 291 12.61 -1.51 -15.48
CA SER A 291 11.17 -1.42 -15.40
C SER A 291 10.83 -0.46 -14.26
N SER A 292 10.83 0.83 -14.58
CA SER A 292 10.08 1.78 -13.78
C SER A 292 8.61 1.33 -13.91
N SER A 293 8.11 0.60 -12.91
CA SER A 293 6.69 0.36 -12.79
C SER A 293 6.01 1.70 -12.54
N SER A 294 5.77 2.43 -13.64
CA SER A 294 4.78 3.48 -13.62
C SER A 294 3.44 2.77 -13.41
N TYR A 295 2.63 3.23 -12.48
CA TYR A 295 1.22 2.85 -12.37
C TYR A 295 0.39 3.40 -13.56
N GLU A 296 1.01 3.55 -14.70
CA GLU A 296 0.36 3.73 -15.98
C GLU A 296 -0.01 2.34 -16.48
N ASP A 297 -1.30 2.10 -16.56
CA ASP A 297 -2.05 0.92 -17.02
C ASP A 297 -1.20 -0.33 -17.29
N PRO A 298 -1.41 -1.42 -16.57
CA PRO A 298 -1.00 -2.72 -17.05
C PRO A 298 -1.98 -3.19 -18.13
N ALA A 299 -1.92 -2.63 -19.31
CA ALA A 299 -2.16 -3.33 -20.55
C ALA A 299 -1.01 -4.33 -20.82
N PHE A 300 -0.14 -4.55 -19.83
CA PHE A 300 0.84 -5.61 -19.84
C PHE A 300 0.20 -6.90 -19.34
N SER A 301 -0.63 -7.49 -20.19
CA SER A 301 -0.71 -8.94 -20.28
C SER A 301 0.69 -9.40 -20.73
N PRO A 302 1.47 -10.12 -19.91
CA PRO A 302 2.67 -10.76 -20.41
C PRO A 302 2.21 -11.73 -21.47
N GLN A 303 2.44 -11.40 -22.73
CA GLN A 303 2.27 -12.37 -23.80
C GLN A 303 3.20 -13.54 -23.44
N PRO A 304 2.68 -14.77 -23.34
CA PRO A 304 3.55 -15.92 -23.17
C PRO A 304 4.52 -15.89 -24.33
N LEU A 305 5.83 -15.85 -24.03
CA LEU A 305 6.86 -16.04 -25.03
C LEU A 305 6.54 -17.34 -25.76
N ASN A 306 5.98 -17.22 -26.97
CA ASN A 306 5.60 -18.31 -27.85
C ASN A 306 6.88 -18.99 -28.39
N LEU A 307 7.59 -19.71 -27.53
CA LEU A 307 8.71 -20.58 -27.92
C LEU A 307 8.28 -21.85 -28.66
N SER A 308 6.97 -22.02 -28.98
CA SER A 308 6.46 -23.26 -29.56
C SER A 308 5.99 -23.19 -31.02
N LYS A 309 6.16 -22.06 -31.73
CA LYS A 309 5.70 -21.97 -33.12
C LYS A 309 6.74 -22.33 -34.20
N SER A 310 8.00 -22.55 -33.86
CA SER A 310 9.02 -22.91 -34.86
C SER A 310 9.28 -24.44 -35.06
N GLN A 311 8.80 -25.28 -34.14
CA GLN A 311 9.02 -26.73 -34.28
C GLN A 311 7.85 -27.50 -34.89
N ASN A 312 6.66 -26.95 -34.93
CA ASN A 312 5.49 -27.66 -35.49
C ASN A 312 5.32 -27.51 -37.03
N LYS A 313 6.14 -26.73 -37.71
CA LYS A 313 6.14 -26.68 -39.19
C LYS A 313 6.97 -27.74 -39.89
N ARG A 314 7.86 -28.46 -39.18
CA ARG A 314 8.70 -29.50 -39.77
C ARG A 314 8.13 -30.93 -39.73
N VAL A 315 7.02 -31.14 -39.02
CA VAL A 315 6.43 -32.49 -38.90
C VAL A 315 5.25 -32.71 -39.85
N ARG A 316 4.71 -31.65 -40.47
CA ARG A 316 3.60 -31.80 -41.45
C ARG A 316 3.98 -31.93 -42.92
N GLN A 317 5.28 -31.93 -43.27
CA GLN A 317 5.76 -32.12 -44.68
C GLN A 317 6.38 -33.49 -44.91
N LYS A 318 6.10 -34.50 -44.08
CA LYS A 318 6.55 -35.88 -44.33
C LYS A 318 5.44 -36.91 -44.26
N LYS A 319 4.20 -36.52 -44.66
CA LYS A 319 3.08 -37.42 -44.90
C LYS A 319 2.27 -36.87 -46.08
N GLU A 320 2.86 -36.92 -47.25
CA GLU A 320 2.24 -37.07 -48.58
C GLU A 320 3.23 -37.87 -49.42
#